data_1b8fff8a7b1bcc71d97c229fa443488e
#
_entry.id   1b8fff8a7b1bcc71d97c229fa443488e
#
_cell.length_a   1.000
_cell.length_b   1.000
_cell.length_c   1.000
_cell.angle_alpha   90.00
_cell.angle_beta   90.00
_cell.angle_gamma   90.00
#
_symmetry.space_group_name_H-M   'P 1'
#
loop_
_entity.id
_entity.type
_entity.pdbx_description
1 polymer ?
#
loop_
_entity_poly.entity_id
_entity_poly.type
_entity_poly.pdbx_seq_one_letter_code
_entity_poly.pdbx_strand_id
1 'polypeptide(L)'
;MKKIIIAAAIPAFALAASAFTFAPSAFAPSAFASSACHSSSGLPDGHCTPGATWSRVTQGNIHSTICKSGWTATVRPSESYTEALKRSQLRLYGDYAGSKLSSYEEDHLIPLELGGSPTSPLNLWPEAHPTSYTKDGVEDTLNYAVCSGRVKLAPAQRDIGHNWKTAEHVLGLK
;
A
#
# COMPACT_ATOMS: atom_id res chain seq x y z
N MET A 1 96.78 4.53 -39.50
CA MET A 1 95.84 4.19 -38.42
C MET A 1 94.45 4.45 -38.92
N LYS A 2 93.70 3.41 -39.35
CA LYS A 2 92.33 3.53 -39.85
C LYS A 2 91.35 3.24 -38.70
N LYS A 3 90.56 4.20 -38.36
CA LYS A 3 89.44 4.04 -37.36
C LYS A 3 88.23 3.40 -38.04
N ILE A 4 87.82 2.26 -37.57
CA ILE A 4 86.62 1.56 -37.99
C ILE A 4 85.50 2.09 -37.09
N ILE A 5 84.48 2.67 -37.71
CA ILE A 5 83.25 3.08 -37.03
C ILE A 5 82.21 1.97 -37.26
N ILE A 6 81.85 1.29 -36.21
CA ILE A 6 80.78 0.29 -36.21
C ILE A 6 79.44 1.01 -35.90
N ALA A 7 78.56 1.04 -36.90
CA ALA A 7 77.19 1.57 -36.74
C ALA A 7 76.29 0.46 -36.15
N ALA A 8 75.80 0.67 -34.97
CA ALA A 8 74.83 -0.23 -34.33
C ALA A 8 73.44 0.11 -34.85
N ALA A 9 72.79 -0.85 -35.49
CA ALA A 9 71.39 -0.73 -35.89
C ALA A 9 70.47 -1.09 -34.70
N ILE A 10 69.62 -0.16 -34.31
CA ILE A 10 68.57 -0.35 -33.27
C ILE A 10 67.32 -0.84 -33.98
N PRO A 11 66.75 -1.98 -33.60
CA PRO A 11 65.44 -2.38 -34.15
C PRO A 11 64.30 -1.55 -33.54
N ALA A 12 63.49 -0.93 -34.38
CA ALA A 12 62.31 -0.24 -34.00
C ALA A 12 61.22 -1.26 -33.61
N PHE A 13 60.90 -1.31 -32.32
CA PHE A 13 59.73 -2.04 -31.83
C PHE A 13 58.49 -1.19 -32.11
N ALA A 14 57.62 -1.67 -33.02
CA ALA A 14 56.33 -1.11 -33.25
C ALA A 14 55.39 -1.52 -32.09
N LEU A 15 55.02 -0.59 -31.19
CA LEU A 15 53.95 -0.78 -30.21
C LEU A 15 52.61 -0.75 -30.96
N ALA A 16 51.97 -1.90 -31.08
CA ALA A 16 50.59 -1.99 -31.48
C ALA A 16 49.69 -1.50 -30.31
N ALA A 17 49.17 -0.31 -30.43
CA ALA A 17 48.16 0.21 -29.49
C ALA A 17 46.84 -0.47 -29.78
N SER A 18 46.45 -1.47 -28.96
CA SER A 18 45.11 -2.04 -28.97
C SER A 18 44.15 -1.05 -28.35
N ALA A 19 43.35 -0.41 -29.18
CA ALA A 19 42.24 0.43 -28.70
C ALA A 19 41.15 -0.46 -28.13
N PHE A 20 41.04 -0.53 -26.81
CA PHE A 20 39.87 -1.08 -26.13
C PHE A 20 38.74 -0.11 -26.28
N THR A 21 37.82 -0.39 -27.19
CA THR A 21 36.54 0.31 -27.27
C THR A 21 35.65 -0.18 -26.13
N PHE A 22 35.57 0.60 -25.04
CA PHE A 22 34.51 0.42 -24.03
C PHE A 22 33.20 0.79 -24.68
N ALA A 23 32.38 -0.21 -25.04
CA ALA A 23 31.00 0.01 -25.35
C ALA A 23 30.30 0.41 -24.03
N PRO A 24 29.59 1.54 -23.97
CA PRO A 24 28.77 1.86 -22.81
C PRO A 24 27.68 0.78 -22.72
N SER A 25 27.75 -0.05 -21.71
CA SER A 25 26.62 -0.91 -21.33
C SER A 25 25.48 0.02 -20.96
N ALA A 26 24.54 0.17 -21.88
CA ALA A 26 23.28 0.81 -21.56
C ALA A 26 22.59 -0.05 -20.50
N PHE A 27 22.73 0.35 -19.23
CA PHE A 27 21.82 -0.08 -18.19
C PHE A 27 20.44 0.44 -18.60
N ALA A 28 19.69 -0.38 -19.32
CA ALA A 28 18.27 -0.18 -19.41
C ALA A 28 17.76 -0.20 -17.96
N PRO A 29 17.09 0.87 -17.48
CA PRO A 29 16.42 0.78 -16.20
C PRO A 29 15.45 -0.39 -16.34
N SER A 30 15.67 -1.42 -15.53
CA SER A 30 14.67 -2.47 -15.34
C SER A 30 13.41 -1.71 -14.93
N ALA A 31 12.45 -1.60 -15.82
CA ALA A 31 11.11 -1.21 -15.46
C ALA A 31 10.68 -2.28 -14.44
N PHE A 32 10.82 -1.98 -13.16
CA PHE A 32 10.05 -2.65 -12.14
C PHE A 32 8.63 -2.41 -12.58
N ALA A 33 8.02 -3.42 -13.19
CA ALA A 33 6.59 -3.49 -13.31
C ALA A 33 6.10 -3.42 -11.87
N SER A 34 5.80 -2.22 -11.40
CA SER A 34 5.00 -2.01 -10.21
C SER A 34 3.78 -2.88 -10.43
N SER A 35 3.63 -3.93 -9.63
CA SER A 35 2.42 -4.72 -9.64
C SER A 35 1.31 -3.73 -9.30
N ALA A 36 0.58 -3.30 -10.32
CA ALA A 36 -0.53 -2.40 -10.14
C ALA A 36 -1.53 -3.09 -9.21
N CYS A 37 -1.99 -2.38 -8.20
CA CYS A 37 -3.06 -2.85 -7.34
C CYS A 37 -4.36 -2.83 -8.15
N HIS A 38 -5.25 -3.79 -7.92
CA HIS A 38 -6.53 -3.89 -8.63
C HIS A 38 -7.68 -4.01 -7.65
N SER A 39 -8.48 -2.96 -7.54
CA SER A 39 -9.77 -3.06 -6.86
C SER A 39 -10.74 -3.90 -7.70
N SER A 40 -11.52 -4.74 -7.07
CA SER A 40 -12.52 -5.57 -7.74
C SER A 40 -13.82 -5.59 -6.96
N SER A 41 -14.90 -5.27 -7.64
CA SER A 41 -16.25 -5.34 -7.06
C SER A 41 -16.39 -4.57 -5.73
N GLY A 42 -15.65 -3.46 -5.57
CA GLY A 42 -15.66 -2.65 -4.34
C GLY A 42 -14.89 -3.27 -3.18
N LEU A 43 -13.93 -4.14 -3.48
CA LEU A 43 -12.93 -4.65 -2.54
C LEU A 43 -11.55 -4.19 -2.99
N PRO A 44 -10.64 -3.87 -2.06
CA PRO A 44 -9.26 -3.56 -2.39
C PRO A 44 -8.49 -4.78 -2.88
N ASP A 45 -7.33 -4.53 -3.44
CA ASP A 45 -6.36 -5.59 -3.72
C ASP A 45 -5.75 -6.10 -2.41
N GLY A 46 -5.93 -7.39 -2.12
CA GLY A 46 -5.44 -7.99 -0.88
C GLY A 46 -3.91 -8.05 -0.76
N HIS A 47 -3.15 -7.86 -1.85
CA HIS A 47 -1.70 -7.71 -1.78
C HIS A 47 -1.28 -6.28 -1.39
N CYS A 48 -2.05 -5.30 -1.83
CA CYS A 48 -1.77 -3.89 -1.57
C CYS A 48 -2.39 -3.42 -0.25
N THR A 49 -3.61 -3.85 0.03
CA THR A 49 -4.37 -3.48 1.22
C THR A 49 -4.95 -4.74 1.86
N PRO A 50 -4.13 -5.55 2.54
CA PRO A 50 -4.58 -6.77 3.20
C PRO A 50 -5.46 -6.53 4.44
N GLY A 51 -5.54 -5.30 4.89
CA GLY A 51 -6.11 -4.93 6.18
C GLY A 51 -5.08 -5.03 7.32
N ALA A 52 -4.92 -3.98 8.07
CA ALA A 52 -4.02 -3.95 9.23
C ALA A 52 -4.77 -3.48 10.48
N THR A 53 -4.66 -4.24 11.55
CA THR A 53 -5.20 -3.89 12.86
C THR A 53 -4.22 -3.01 13.65
N TRP A 54 -4.72 -2.27 14.62
CA TRP A 54 -3.92 -1.47 15.53
C TRP A 54 -3.77 -2.18 16.87
N SER A 55 -2.54 -2.52 17.25
CA SER A 55 -2.24 -3.28 18.46
C SER A 55 -2.67 -2.60 19.77
N ARG A 56 -2.97 -1.29 19.72
CA ARG A 56 -3.54 -0.55 20.86
C ARG A 56 -5.00 -0.88 21.15
N VAL A 57 -5.71 -1.51 20.21
CA VAL A 57 -7.10 -1.95 20.38
C VAL A 57 -7.12 -3.45 20.55
N THR A 58 -7.61 -3.93 21.66
CA THR A 58 -7.70 -5.34 22.02
C THR A 58 -9.09 -5.66 22.54
N GLN A 59 -9.49 -6.92 22.55
CA GLN A 59 -10.77 -7.33 23.14
C GLN A 59 -10.90 -6.87 24.61
N GLY A 60 -9.81 -6.78 25.34
CA GLY A 60 -9.81 -6.39 26.75
C GLY A 60 -10.06 -4.91 26.99
N ASN A 61 -9.85 -4.05 25.98
CA ASN A 61 -10.01 -2.62 26.14
C ASN A 61 -11.05 -1.98 25.21
N ILE A 62 -11.91 -2.77 24.55
CA ILE A 62 -12.91 -2.24 23.60
C ILE A 62 -13.78 -1.15 24.22
N HIS A 63 -14.21 -1.31 25.48
CA HIS A 63 -15.09 -0.35 26.16
C HIS A 63 -14.44 0.99 26.51
N SER A 64 -13.09 1.04 26.56
CA SER A 64 -12.32 2.28 26.74
C SER A 64 -11.80 2.86 25.42
N THR A 65 -11.98 2.13 24.32
CA THR A 65 -11.55 2.49 22.96
C THR A 65 -12.74 2.52 22.01
N ILE A 66 -12.86 1.59 21.12
CA ILE A 66 -13.81 1.56 19.99
C ILE A 66 -15.28 1.64 20.39
N CYS A 67 -15.66 1.24 21.60
CA CYS A 67 -17.01 1.33 22.11
C CYS A 67 -17.27 2.62 22.91
N LYS A 68 -16.26 3.46 23.05
CA LYS A 68 -16.40 4.77 23.69
C LYS A 68 -16.77 5.81 22.65
N SER A 69 -17.90 6.48 22.86
CA SER A 69 -18.36 7.55 21.98
C SER A 69 -17.26 8.60 21.75
N GLY A 70 -17.04 8.96 20.49
CA GLY A 70 -16.06 9.96 20.07
C GLY A 70 -14.60 9.47 20.05
N TRP A 71 -14.33 8.23 20.43
CA TRP A 71 -12.95 7.73 20.46
C TRP A 71 -12.30 7.71 19.07
N THR A 72 -13.03 7.28 18.03
CA THR A 72 -12.51 7.24 16.64
C THR A 72 -12.06 8.60 16.15
N ALA A 73 -12.74 9.69 16.54
CA ALA A 73 -12.31 11.04 16.19
C ALA A 73 -10.96 11.43 16.79
N THR A 74 -10.57 10.83 17.93
CA THR A 74 -9.27 11.12 18.57
C THR A 74 -8.10 10.44 17.91
N VAL A 75 -8.35 9.44 17.07
CA VAL A 75 -7.32 8.62 16.42
C VAL A 75 -7.35 8.73 14.89
N ARG A 76 -8.37 9.35 14.34
CA ARG A 76 -8.50 9.58 12.91
C ARG A 76 -7.33 10.42 12.40
N PRO A 77 -6.65 10.00 11.32
CA PRO A 77 -5.59 10.80 10.71
C PRO A 77 -6.13 12.12 10.16
N SER A 78 -5.25 13.10 9.97
CA SER A 78 -5.63 14.37 9.37
C SER A 78 -6.05 14.18 7.91
N GLU A 79 -6.96 15.03 7.45
CA GLU A 79 -7.40 15.03 6.04
C GLU A 79 -6.20 15.25 5.08
N SER A 80 -5.24 16.10 5.45
CA SER A 80 -4.03 16.31 4.65
C SER A 80 -3.22 15.03 4.46
N TYR A 81 -3.18 14.14 5.46
CA TYR A 81 -2.54 12.84 5.37
C TYR A 81 -3.30 11.92 4.43
N THR A 82 -4.61 11.75 4.63
CA THR A 82 -5.44 10.84 3.83
C THR A 82 -5.54 11.30 2.37
N GLU A 83 -5.63 12.60 2.11
CA GLU A 83 -5.61 13.13 0.74
C GLU A 83 -4.28 12.89 0.02
N ALA A 84 -3.14 13.05 0.73
CA ALA A 84 -1.83 12.76 0.14
C ALA A 84 -1.68 11.27 -0.18
N LEU A 85 -2.11 10.40 0.72
CA LEU A 85 -2.09 8.95 0.55
C LEU A 85 -3.00 8.52 -0.60
N LYS A 86 -4.24 9.01 -0.64
CA LYS A 86 -5.21 8.77 -1.72
C LYS A 86 -4.63 9.06 -3.10
N ARG A 87 -3.98 10.21 -3.26
CA ARG A 87 -3.32 10.57 -4.54
C ARG A 87 -2.25 9.58 -4.97
N SER A 88 -1.47 9.05 -4.04
CA SER A 88 -0.43 8.08 -4.35
C SER A 88 -1.01 6.69 -4.63
N GLN A 89 -1.98 6.26 -3.85
CA GLN A 89 -2.60 4.94 -4.00
C GLN A 89 -3.48 4.83 -5.25
N LEU A 90 -4.22 5.87 -5.61
CA LEU A 90 -4.95 5.89 -6.87
C LEU A 90 -4.05 5.62 -8.08
N ARG A 91 -2.78 6.08 -8.06
CA ARG A 91 -1.80 5.75 -9.12
C ARG A 91 -1.42 4.28 -9.11
N LEU A 92 -1.31 3.67 -7.93
CA LEU A 92 -1.01 2.25 -7.78
C LEU A 92 -2.18 1.39 -8.24
N TYR A 93 -3.40 1.82 -7.95
CA TYR A 93 -4.63 1.13 -8.35
C TYR A 93 -5.02 1.36 -9.82
N GLY A 94 -4.28 2.19 -10.56
CA GLY A 94 -4.51 2.42 -12.00
C GLY A 94 -5.77 3.22 -12.34
N ASP A 95 -6.52 3.66 -11.35
CA ASP A 95 -7.82 4.34 -11.52
C ASP A 95 -7.68 5.85 -11.83
N TYR A 96 -6.46 6.33 -12.02
CA TYR A 96 -6.14 7.76 -12.06
C TYR A 96 -6.38 8.47 -13.38
N ALA A 97 -6.56 7.74 -14.48
CA ALA A 97 -6.69 8.36 -15.79
C ALA A 97 -8.04 9.07 -15.96
N GLY A 98 -8.17 10.25 -15.34
CA GLY A 98 -9.35 11.11 -15.48
C GLY A 98 -10.35 11.06 -14.32
N SER A 99 -10.12 10.27 -13.29
CA SER A 99 -10.99 10.22 -12.11
C SER A 99 -10.80 11.45 -11.21
N LYS A 100 -11.92 12.03 -10.74
CA LYS A 100 -11.88 13.11 -9.76
C LYS A 100 -11.55 12.52 -8.38
N LEU A 101 -10.65 13.15 -7.63
CA LEU A 101 -10.35 12.76 -6.24
C LEU A 101 -11.59 12.67 -5.37
N SER A 102 -12.57 13.55 -5.62
CA SER A 102 -13.85 13.54 -4.92
C SER A 102 -14.77 12.36 -5.26
N SER A 103 -14.39 11.51 -6.21
CA SER A 103 -15.10 10.26 -6.48
C SER A 103 -14.65 9.10 -5.59
N TYR A 104 -13.64 9.35 -4.75
CA TYR A 104 -13.05 8.35 -3.86
C TYR A 104 -12.90 8.90 -2.45
N GLU A 105 -13.12 8.04 -1.49
CA GLU A 105 -12.72 8.21 -0.10
C GLU A 105 -11.40 7.46 0.14
N GLU A 106 -10.52 8.02 0.97
CA GLU A 106 -9.41 7.25 1.53
C GLU A 106 -9.92 6.53 2.75
N ASP A 107 -10.34 5.31 2.55
CA ASP A 107 -11.08 4.53 3.52
C ASP A 107 -10.22 3.49 4.25
N HIS A 108 -10.63 3.13 5.48
CA HIS A 108 -10.01 2.08 6.28
C HIS A 108 -10.69 0.73 5.99
N LEU A 109 -10.00 -0.24 5.36
CA LEU A 109 -10.57 -1.56 5.11
C LEU A 109 -11.06 -2.24 6.40
N ILE A 110 -10.24 -2.25 7.45
CA ILE A 110 -10.69 -2.52 8.81
C ILE A 110 -10.93 -1.17 9.47
N PRO A 111 -12.17 -0.79 9.79
CA PRO A 111 -12.49 0.55 10.23
C PRO A 111 -11.88 0.89 11.60
N LEU A 112 -11.74 2.18 11.87
CA LEU A 112 -11.23 2.65 13.17
C LEU A 112 -12.08 2.14 14.33
N GLU A 113 -13.38 2.05 14.14
CA GLU A 113 -14.32 1.55 15.13
C GLU A 113 -14.30 0.04 15.35
N LEU A 114 -13.50 -0.67 14.57
CA LEU A 114 -13.10 -2.06 14.82
C LEU A 114 -11.60 -2.17 15.11
N GLY A 115 -10.92 -1.06 15.40
CA GLY A 115 -9.51 -1.06 15.75
C GLY A 115 -8.58 -1.31 14.56
N GLY A 116 -8.97 -0.92 13.37
CA GLY A 116 -8.08 -0.84 12.22
C GLY A 116 -6.94 0.16 12.44
N SER A 117 -5.81 -0.06 11.78
CA SER A 117 -4.66 0.84 11.89
C SER A 117 -4.96 2.20 11.27
N PRO A 118 -4.84 3.32 12.03
CA PRO A 118 -5.25 4.63 11.55
C PRO A 118 -4.46 5.15 10.35
N THR A 119 -3.17 4.81 10.27
CA THR A 119 -2.26 5.42 9.30
C THR A 119 -1.51 4.42 8.43
N SER A 120 -1.80 3.12 8.55
CA SER A 120 -1.13 2.12 7.75
C SER A 120 -1.65 2.12 6.31
N PRO A 121 -0.79 2.29 5.30
CA PRO A 121 -1.18 2.10 3.90
C PRO A 121 -1.69 0.68 3.59
N LEU A 122 -1.39 -0.30 4.46
CA LEU A 122 -1.90 -1.67 4.36
C LEU A 122 -3.36 -1.80 4.85
N ASN A 123 -3.92 -0.73 5.41
CA ASN A 123 -5.31 -0.66 5.89
C ASN A 123 -6.11 0.44 5.21
N LEU A 124 -5.44 1.38 4.57
CA LEU A 124 -6.06 2.50 3.86
C LEU A 124 -6.04 2.25 2.35
N TRP A 125 -7.13 2.58 1.68
CA TRP A 125 -7.25 2.42 0.24
C TRP A 125 -8.25 3.41 -0.36
N PRO A 126 -8.11 3.79 -1.65
CA PRO A 126 -9.06 4.68 -2.30
C PRO A 126 -10.33 3.92 -2.67
N GLU A 127 -11.34 3.99 -1.83
CA GLU A 127 -12.65 3.40 -2.09
C GLU A 127 -13.54 4.33 -2.92
N ALA A 128 -14.11 3.82 -3.99
CA ALA A 128 -15.00 4.59 -4.85
C ALA A 128 -16.37 4.83 -4.20
N HIS A 129 -16.92 6.04 -4.35
CA HIS A 129 -18.34 6.28 -4.09
C HIS A 129 -19.22 5.65 -5.18
N PRO A 130 -20.40 5.12 -4.88
CA PRO A 130 -21.07 5.11 -3.57
C PRO A 130 -20.75 3.88 -2.69
N THR A 131 -19.75 3.09 -3.05
CA THR A 131 -19.43 1.82 -2.34
C THR A 131 -19.07 2.08 -0.89
N SER A 132 -18.30 3.14 -0.61
CA SER A 132 -17.91 3.55 0.75
C SER A 132 -19.13 3.77 1.65
N TYR A 133 -20.19 4.45 1.17
CA TYR A 133 -21.40 4.65 1.96
C TYR A 133 -22.15 3.36 2.33
N THR A 134 -22.00 2.32 1.49
CA THR A 134 -22.58 1.01 1.80
C THR A 134 -21.76 0.32 2.88
N LYS A 135 -20.42 0.47 2.82
CA LYS A 135 -19.50 -0.10 3.79
C LYS A 135 -19.67 0.52 5.16
N ASP A 136 -19.90 1.84 5.27
CA ASP A 136 -20.20 2.51 6.55
C ASP A 136 -21.31 1.79 7.34
N GLY A 137 -22.38 1.38 6.66
CA GLY A 137 -23.49 0.66 7.32
C GLY A 137 -23.09 -0.73 7.85
N VAL A 138 -22.14 -1.41 7.17
CA VAL A 138 -21.57 -2.68 7.65
C VAL A 138 -20.68 -2.44 8.86
N GLU A 139 -19.89 -1.37 8.85
CA GLU A 139 -19.00 -0.99 9.95
C GLU A 139 -19.79 -0.74 11.24
N ASP A 140 -20.84 0.09 11.15
CA ASP A 140 -21.74 0.38 12.25
C ASP A 140 -22.36 -0.89 12.85
N THR A 141 -22.83 -1.80 11.98
CA THR A 141 -23.42 -3.07 12.41
C THR A 141 -22.40 -3.93 13.17
N LEU A 142 -21.18 -4.04 12.64
CA LEU A 142 -20.14 -4.84 13.26
C LEU A 142 -19.62 -4.22 14.55
N ASN A 143 -19.44 -2.90 14.59
CA ASN A 143 -19.06 -2.19 15.82
C ASN A 143 -20.10 -2.42 16.92
N TYR A 144 -21.39 -2.23 16.59
CA TYR A 144 -22.47 -2.50 17.55
C TYR A 144 -22.44 -3.96 18.05
N ALA A 145 -22.26 -4.94 17.15
CA ALA A 145 -22.22 -6.34 17.52
C ALA A 145 -21.00 -6.68 18.43
N VAL A 146 -19.84 -6.05 18.18
CA VAL A 146 -18.66 -6.20 19.03
C VAL A 146 -18.87 -5.55 20.39
N CYS A 147 -19.39 -4.33 20.42
CA CYS A 147 -19.57 -3.57 21.64
C CYS A 147 -20.68 -4.13 22.55
N SER A 148 -21.68 -4.78 21.94
CA SER A 148 -22.73 -5.52 22.69
C SER A 148 -22.30 -6.94 23.10
N GLY A 149 -21.12 -7.39 22.72
CA GLY A 149 -20.59 -8.72 23.05
C GLY A 149 -21.16 -9.86 22.21
N ARG A 150 -21.96 -9.57 21.17
CA ARG A 150 -22.53 -10.57 20.25
C ARG A 150 -21.43 -11.22 19.39
N VAL A 151 -20.42 -10.45 19.00
CA VAL A 151 -19.27 -10.90 18.21
C VAL A 151 -17.99 -10.51 18.92
N LYS A 152 -16.97 -11.32 18.81
CA LYS A 152 -15.62 -10.98 19.31
C LYS A 152 -14.91 -10.06 18.32
N LEU A 153 -14.00 -9.20 18.81
CA LEU A 153 -13.27 -8.25 17.98
C LEU A 153 -12.48 -8.92 16.85
N ALA A 154 -11.70 -9.96 17.16
CA ALA A 154 -10.85 -10.59 16.15
C ALA A 154 -11.62 -11.24 14.98
N PRO A 155 -12.73 -11.98 15.17
CA PRO A 155 -13.60 -12.39 14.08
C PRO A 155 -14.13 -11.21 13.24
N ALA A 156 -14.61 -10.14 13.88
CA ALA A 156 -15.09 -8.97 13.16
C ALA A 156 -14.02 -8.33 12.26
N GLN A 157 -12.82 -8.13 12.83
CA GLN A 157 -11.65 -7.61 12.08
C GLN A 157 -11.27 -8.50 10.91
N ARG A 158 -11.20 -9.82 11.12
CA ARG A 158 -10.86 -10.77 10.07
C ARG A 158 -11.86 -10.75 8.94
N ASP A 159 -13.13 -10.81 9.26
CA ASP A 159 -14.17 -11.02 8.25
C ASP A 159 -14.45 -9.74 7.45
N ILE A 160 -14.40 -8.55 8.08
CA ILE A 160 -14.48 -7.29 7.34
C ILE A 160 -13.23 -7.06 6.49
N GLY A 161 -12.05 -7.38 7.00
CA GLY A 161 -10.79 -7.26 6.25
C GLY A 161 -10.69 -8.24 5.07
N HIS A 162 -11.32 -9.40 5.18
CA HIS A 162 -11.36 -10.37 4.08
C HIS A 162 -12.38 -9.98 3.00
N ASN A 163 -13.62 -9.68 3.41
CA ASN A 163 -14.68 -9.24 2.50
C ASN A 163 -15.80 -8.54 3.29
N TRP A 164 -15.76 -7.23 3.36
CA TRP A 164 -16.73 -6.44 4.09
C TRP A 164 -18.18 -6.67 3.62
N LYS A 165 -18.40 -7.02 2.33
CA LYS A 165 -19.74 -7.26 1.77
C LYS A 165 -20.45 -8.49 2.33
N THR A 166 -19.68 -9.46 2.81
CA THR A 166 -20.20 -10.71 3.36
C THR A 166 -20.00 -10.84 4.86
N ALA A 167 -19.29 -9.91 5.49
CA ALA A 167 -18.90 -9.99 6.89
C ALA A 167 -20.10 -10.15 7.84
N GLU A 168 -21.18 -9.39 7.63
CA GLU A 168 -22.39 -9.51 8.44
C GLU A 168 -23.03 -10.91 8.34
N HIS A 169 -23.07 -11.48 7.12
CA HIS A 169 -23.63 -12.81 6.91
C HIS A 169 -22.75 -13.89 7.55
N VAL A 170 -21.42 -13.81 7.35
CA VAL A 170 -20.47 -14.78 7.95
C VAL A 170 -20.54 -14.77 9.47
N LEU A 171 -20.81 -13.61 10.06
CA LEU A 171 -20.92 -13.43 11.51
C LEU A 171 -22.33 -13.67 12.06
N GLY A 172 -23.28 -14.07 11.20
CA GLY A 172 -24.67 -14.35 11.60
C GLY A 172 -25.45 -13.11 12.07
N LEU A 173 -25.16 -11.95 11.50
CA LEU A 173 -25.79 -10.67 11.83
C LEU A 173 -26.91 -10.31 10.84
N LYS A 174 -26.93 -10.95 9.68
CA LYS A 174 -27.96 -10.92 8.62
C LYS A 174 -28.28 -12.30 8.13
#